data_43dfb0a5e946807b175398a4a90aa100
#
_entry.id   43dfb0a5e946807b175398a4a90aa100
#
_cell.length_a   1.000
_cell.length_b   1.000
_cell.length_c   1.000
_cell.angle_alpha   90.00
_cell.angle_beta   90.00
_cell.angle_gamma   90.00
#
_symmetry.space_group_name_H-M   'P 1'
#
loop_
_entity.id
_entity.type
_entity.pdbx_description
1 polymer ?
#
loop_
_entity_poly.entity_id
_entity_poly.type
_entity_poly.pdbx_seq_one_letter_code
_entity_poly.pdbx_strand_id
1 'polypeptide(L)'
;MRSTSLFARPTGCAFCVVGFALVLSLGCGTTTHDLKATFGASFTPPALNALDPNSVPVNSTPFVMTLNGHNFGRDAIVFWNNVPHMARFVSSTELQVSVTADDLTIFGLVQVYVQTAGMTSNTVDFDVTAN
;
A
#
# COMPACT_ATOMS: atom_id res chain seq x y z
N MET A 1 -6.00 -72.25 17.70
CA MET A 1 -5.94 -71.85 17.43
C MET A 1 -6.38 -70.78 17.41
N ARG A 2 -6.48 -70.08 17.43
CA ARG A 2 -6.67 -69.27 17.26
C ARG A 2 -7.05 -68.26 17.68
N SER A 3 -7.19 -67.51 17.76
CA SER A 3 -7.51 -66.77 17.87
C SER A 3 -7.64 -65.84 18.25
N THR A 4 -7.76 -65.16 18.44
CA THR A 4 -8.14 -64.53 18.42
C THR A 4 -8.24 -63.38 18.78
N SER A 5 -8.23 -62.98 19.18
CA SER A 5 -7.94 -61.96 19.46
C SER A 5 -8.55 -60.84 19.14
N LEU A 6 -8.67 -60.48 18.75
CA LEU A 6 -9.14 -59.64 18.34
C LEU A 6 -9.79 -58.76 18.92
N PHE A 7 -10.06 -58.45 19.41
CA PHE A 7 -10.73 -57.83 19.88
C PHE A 7 -10.48 -56.75 20.42
N ALA A 8 -10.53 -56.31 20.73
CA ALA A 8 -10.06 -55.49 21.42
C ALA A 8 -10.01 -54.14 20.90
N ARG A 9 -10.34 -53.94 20.22
CA ARG A 9 -10.01 -52.89 19.83
C ARG A 9 -10.94 -51.89 19.75
N PRO A 10 -11.85 -51.79 19.58
CA PRO A 10 -12.71 -50.72 19.25
C PRO A 10 -12.88 -49.66 20.29
N THR A 11 -12.68 -50.01 21.46
CA THR A 11 -12.97 -49.10 22.52
C THR A 11 -12.12 -47.88 22.50
N GLY A 12 -10.92 -47.98 22.11
CA GLY A 12 -10.02 -46.84 22.19
C GLY A 12 -10.32 -45.74 21.19
N CYS A 13 -10.84 -46.15 20.07
CA CYS A 13 -11.06 -45.16 19.01
C CYS A 13 -12.16 -44.17 19.33
N ALA A 14 -13.19 -44.63 19.98
CA ALA A 14 -14.30 -43.74 20.30
C ALA A 14 -13.89 -42.61 21.24
N PHE A 15 -13.00 -42.95 22.12
CA PHE A 15 -12.60 -41.97 23.08
C PHE A 15 -11.74 -40.87 22.47
N CYS A 16 -10.88 -41.27 21.56
CA CYS A 16 -10.03 -40.30 20.90
C CYS A 16 -10.82 -39.34 20.02
N VAL A 17 -11.88 -39.81 19.41
CA VAL A 17 -12.69 -38.97 18.55
C VAL A 17 -13.34 -37.83 19.31
N VAL A 18 -13.85 -38.11 20.51
CA VAL A 18 -14.52 -37.08 21.29
C VAL A 18 -13.55 -35.98 21.72
N GLY A 19 -12.41 -36.38 22.19
CA GLY A 19 -11.42 -35.41 22.63
C GLY A 19 -10.89 -34.56 21.50
N PHE A 20 -10.71 -35.17 20.34
CA PHE A 20 -10.23 -34.47 19.20
C PHE A 20 -11.23 -33.45 18.65
N ALA A 21 -12.47 -33.80 18.62
CA ALA A 21 -13.50 -32.88 18.17
C ALA A 21 -13.58 -31.64 19.02
N LEU A 22 -13.41 -31.79 20.32
CA LEU A 22 -13.48 -30.67 21.22
C LEU A 22 -12.35 -29.66 21.00
N VAL A 23 -11.17 -30.16 20.76
CA VAL A 23 -10.03 -29.30 20.53
C VAL A 23 -10.16 -28.51 19.23
N LEU A 24 -10.67 -29.16 18.21
CA LEU A 24 -10.83 -28.50 16.93
C LEU A 24 -11.80 -27.32 16.97
N SER A 25 -12.85 -27.45 17.72
CA SER A 25 -13.84 -26.39 17.76
C SER A 25 -13.32 -25.11 18.43
N LEU A 26 -12.47 -25.28 19.41
CA LEU A 26 -11.90 -24.12 20.08
C LEU A 26 -10.87 -23.39 19.21
N GLY A 27 -10.06 -24.14 18.52
CA GLY A 27 -9.02 -23.53 17.69
C GLY A 27 -9.55 -22.75 16.50
N CYS A 28 -10.55 -23.27 15.87
CA CYS A 28 -11.07 -22.63 14.67
C CYS A 28 -11.70 -21.27 14.93
N GLY A 29 -12.35 -21.11 16.04
CA GLY A 29 -13.01 -19.86 16.36
C GLY A 29 -12.04 -18.71 16.57
N THR A 30 -10.96 -18.97 17.25
CA THR A 30 -9.97 -17.95 17.57
C THR A 30 -9.21 -17.48 16.34
N THR A 31 -8.81 -18.40 15.51
CA THR A 31 -8.03 -18.09 14.30
C THR A 31 -8.84 -17.26 13.31
N THR A 32 -10.12 -17.52 13.20
CA THR A 32 -10.96 -16.81 12.26
C THR A 32 -11.14 -15.34 12.66
N HIS A 33 -11.20 -15.08 13.95
CA HIS A 33 -11.33 -13.71 14.43
C HIS A 33 -10.09 -12.87 14.13
N ASP A 34 -8.93 -13.44 14.31
CA ASP A 34 -7.69 -12.72 14.09
C ASP A 34 -7.47 -12.40 12.61
N LEU A 35 -7.81 -13.33 11.75
CA LEU A 35 -7.71 -13.12 10.31
C LEU A 35 -8.67 -12.02 9.81
N LYS A 36 -9.85 -11.95 10.38
CA LYS A 36 -10.82 -10.94 10.01
C LYS A 36 -10.37 -9.53 10.42
N ALA A 37 -9.76 -9.41 11.57
CA ALA A 37 -9.23 -8.15 12.04
C ALA A 37 -8.04 -7.67 11.19
N THR A 38 -7.22 -8.60 10.72
CA THR A 38 -6.04 -8.28 9.92
C THR A 38 -6.39 -7.86 8.50
N PHE A 39 -7.41 -8.45 7.91
CA PHE A 39 -7.84 -8.11 6.55
C PHE A 39 -8.88 -7.00 6.49
N GLY A 40 -9.31 -6.51 7.63
CA GLY A 40 -10.26 -5.41 7.70
C GLY A 40 -9.64 -4.03 7.51
N ALA A 41 -8.34 -3.95 7.31
CA ALA A 41 -7.69 -2.69 7.00
C ALA A 41 -8.12 -2.26 5.59
N SER A 42 -8.97 -1.29 5.53
CA SER A 42 -9.35 -0.65 4.28
C SER A 42 -8.17 0.21 3.81
N PHE A 43 -7.42 -0.27 2.85
CA PHE A 43 -6.38 0.52 2.22
C PHE A 43 -7.04 1.49 1.24
N THR A 44 -7.02 2.75 1.59
CA THR A 44 -7.51 3.81 0.72
C THR A 44 -6.35 4.30 -0.14
N PRO A 45 -6.48 4.29 -1.46
CA PRO A 45 -5.41 4.77 -2.32
C PRO A 45 -5.11 6.25 -2.08
N PRO A 46 -3.90 6.69 -2.34
CA PRO A 46 -3.56 8.10 -2.27
C PRO A 46 -4.32 8.86 -3.35
N ALA A 47 -4.59 10.12 -3.08
CA ALA A 47 -5.21 11.03 -4.04
C ALA A 47 -4.41 12.32 -4.10
N LEU A 48 -4.05 12.75 -5.29
CA LEU A 48 -3.33 13.99 -5.55
C LEU A 48 -4.32 15.04 -6.03
N ASN A 49 -4.38 16.19 -5.35
CA ASN A 49 -5.36 17.24 -5.64
C ASN A 49 -4.73 18.44 -6.34
N ALA A 50 -3.55 18.85 -5.93
CA ALA A 50 -2.90 20.05 -6.44
C ALA A 50 -1.40 20.00 -6.29
N LEU A 51 -0.73 20.75 -7.14
CA LEU A 51 0.72 20.99 -7.12
C LEU A 51 0.96 22.48 -6.86
N ASP A 52 1.98 22.81 -6.07
CA ASP A 52 2.37 24.18 -5.80
C ASP A 52 3.90 24.33 -5.84
N PRO A 53 4.43 25.08 -6.78
CA PRO A 53 3.76 25.66 -7.94
C PRO A 53 3.21 24.62 -8.90
N ASN A 54 2.23 24.99 -9.71
CA ASN A 54 1.65 24.12 -10.73
C ASN A 54 2.21 24.37 -12.13
N SER A 55 3.05 25.39 -12.28
CA SER A 55 3.74 25.71 -13.53
C SER A 55 4.99 26.52 -13.29
N VAL A 56 5.99 26.36 -14.16
CA VAL A 56 7.21 27.19 -14.22
C VAL A 56 7.71 27.27 -15.66
N PRO A 57 8.47 28.31 -16.02
CA PRO A 57 9.12 28.38 -17.33
C PRO A 57 10.18 27.28 -17.49
N VAL A 58 10.40 26.89 -18.74
CA VAL A 58 11.49 25.98 -19.11
C VAL A 58 12.83 26.59 -18.72
N ASN A 59 13.77 25.76 -18.33
CA ASN A 59 15.09 26.14 -17.82
C ASN A 59 15.05 26.98 -16.54
N SER A 60 14.01 26.87 -15.76
CA SER A 60 13.94 27.46 -14.42
C SER A 60 14.96 26.83 -13.47
N THR A 61 15.29 27.55 -12.42
CA THR A 61 16.15 27.03 -11.35
C THR A 61 15.44 25.90 -10.59
N PRO A 62 16.19 24.94 -10.04
CA PRO A 62 15.63 23.91 -9.19
C PRO A 62 14.81 24.48 -8.04
N PHE A 63 13.72 23.83 -7.69
CA PHE A 63 12.84 24.27 -6.61
C PHE A 63 12.23 23.08 -5.88
N VAL A 64 11.60 23.36 -4.76
CA VAL A 64 10.83 22.36 -4.01
C VAL A 64 9.36 22.56 -4.34
N MET A 65 8.74 21.52 -4.88
CA MET A 65 7.31 21.50 -5.17
C MET A 65 6.56 20.86 -4.01
N THR A 66 5.45 21.44 -3.63
CA THR A 66 4.53 20.90 -2.64
C THR A 66 3.38 20.19 -3.34
N LEU A 67 3.12 18.96 -2.94
CA LEU A 67 2.00 18.17 -3.42
C LEU A 67 0.93 18.13 -2.33
N ASN A 68 -0.28 18.56 -2.65
CA ASN A 68 -1.42 18.54 -1.76
C ASN A 68 -2.40 17.44 -2.18
N GLY A 69 -2.85 16.66 -1.21
CA GLY A 69 -3.73 15.53 -1.48
C GLY A 69 -4.24 14.83 -0.24
N HIS A 70 -4.43 13.53 -0.32
CA HIS A 70 -4.92 12.70 0.78
C HIS A 70 -4.26 11.31 0.77
N ASN A 71 -4.22 10.71 1.95
CA ASN A 71 -3.76 9.34 2.17
C ASN A 71 -2.30 9.10 1.75
N PHE A 72 -1.46 10.09 1.88
CA PHE A 72 -0.02 9.94 1.65
C PHE A 72 0.63 9.16 2.79
N GLY A 73 1.48 8.21 2.44
CA GLY A 73 2.29 7.45 3.38
C GLY A 73 3.71 7.99 3.49
N ARG A 74 4.42 7.52 4.51
CA ARG A 74 5.84 7.88 4.72
C ARG A 74 6.77 7.26 3.68
N ASP A 75 6.28 6.26 2.98
CA ASP A 75 6.93 5.55 1.88
C ASP A 75 6.58 6.13 0.52
N ALA A 76 5.98 7.31 0.48
CA ALA A 76 5.52 7.93 -0.75
C ALA A 76 6.67 8.25 -1.70
N ILE A 77 6.49 7.88 -2.96
CA ILE A 77 7.35 8.21 -4.07
C ILE A 77 6.54 9.04 -5.06
N VAL A 78 7.08 10.16 -5.48
CA VAL A 78 6.48 11.01 -6.51
C VAL A 78 7.07 10.62 -7.86
N PHE A 79 6.22 10.43 -8.84
CA PHE A 79 6.63 10.18 -10.20
C PHE A 79 6.43 11.44 -11.04
N TRP A 80 7.50 11.87 -11.66
CA TRP A 80 7.56 12.99 -12.60
C TRP A 80 7.76 12.41 -13.99
N ASN A 81 6.73 12.42 -14.81
CA ASN A 81 6.77 11.82 -16.14
C ASN A 81 7.36 10.38 -16.13
N ASN A 82 6.91 9.57 -15.18
CA ASN A 82 7.37 8.21 -14.91
C ASN A 82 8.78 8.08 -14.31
N VAL A 83 9.45 9.17 -14.00
CA VAL A 83 10.74 9.15 -13.30
C VAL A 83 10.49 9.28 -11.79
N PRO A 84 10.98 8.35 -10.97
CA PRO A 84 10.74 8.40 -9.53
C PRO A 84 11.61 9.46 -8.85
N HIS A 85 10.98 10.27 -8.02
CA HIS A 85 11.61 11.25 -7.15
C HIS A 85 11.29 10.94 -5.69
N MET A 86 12.30 11.00 -4.85
CA MET A 86 12.12 10.82 -3.42
C MET A 86 11.32 11.98 -2.83
N ALA A 87 10.20 11.66 -2.21
CA ALA A 87 9.38 12.66 -1.55
C ALA A 87 9.74 12.80 -0.07
N ARG A 88 9.71 14.02 0.42
CA ARG A 88 9.74 14.31 1.85
C ARG A 88 8.31 14.28 2.37
N PHE A 89 8.03 13.37 3.27
CA PHE A 89 6.74 13.29 3.92
C PHE A 89 6.58 14.43 4.94
N VAL A 90 5.59 15.27 4.77
CA VAL A 90 5.21 16.34 5.71
C VAL A 90 4.01 15.86 6.53
N SER A 91 2.96 15.42 5.87
CA SER A 91 1.74 14.88 6.50
C SER A 91 1.02 13.93 5.53
N SER A 92 -0.06 13.33 5.99
CA SER A 92 -0.89 12.49 5.12
C SER A 92 -1.62 13.27 4.01
N THR A 93 -1.51 14.58 4.02
CA THR A 93 -2.11 15.47 3.02
C THR A 93 -1.10 16.34 2.28
N GLU A 94 0.18 16.25 2.65
CA GLU A 94 1.23 17.09 2.08
C GLU A 94 2.54 16.33 1.91
N LEU A 95 3.10 16.39 0.70
CA LEU A 95 4.44 15.93 0.36
C LEU A 95 5.24 17.07 -0.24
N GLN A 96 6.55 16.98 -0.13
CA GLN A 96 7.48 17.89 -0.80
C GLN A 96 8.45 17.09 -1.64
N VAL A 97 8.73 17.57 -2.85
CA VAL A 97 9.69 16.93 -3.75
C VAL A 97 10.58 17.99 -4.38
N SER A 98 11.86 17.66 -4.54
CA SER A 98 12.81 18.51 -5.23
C SER A 98 12.73 18.26 -6.72
N VAL A 99 12.40 19.28 -7.48
CA VAL A 99 12.43 19.29 -8.95
C VAL A 99 13.77 19.88 -9.37
N THR A 100 14.49 19.17 -10.22
CA THR A 100 15.84 19.55 -10.65
C THR A 100 15.79 20.36 -11.94
N ALA A 101 16.91 20.97 -12.31
CA ALA A 101 17.02 21.69 -13.57
C ALA A 101 16.85 20.77 -14.79
N ASP A 102 17.27 19.51 -14.65
CA ASP A 102 17.16 18.52 -15.72
C ASP A 102 15.71 18.15 -16.03
N ASP A 103 14.85 18.20 -15.01
CA ASP A 103 13.41 17.92 -15.13
C ASP A 103 12.68 19.04 -15.91
N LEU A 104 13.28 20.21 -16.03
CA LEU A 104 12.71 21.41 -16.61
C LEU A 104 13.32 21.78 -17.97
N THR A 105 14.00 20.86 -18.61
CA THR A 105 14.69 21.10 -19.88
C THR A 105 13.76 21.11 -21.09
N ILE A 106 12.59 20.53 -20.96
CA ILE A 106 11.62 20.36 -22.04
C ILE A 106 10.29 21.01 -21.62
N PHE A 107 9.78 21.91 -22.44
CA PHE A 107 8.47 22.51 -22.20
C PHE A 107 7.33 21.53 -22.54
N GLY A 108 6.23 21.65 -21.85
CA GLY A 108 5.05 20.84 -22.04
C GLY A 108 4.43 20.36 -20.73
N LEU A 109 3.37 19.58 -20.83
CA LEU A 109 2.70 19.01 -19.68
C LEU A 109 3.47 17.79 -19.16
N VAL A 110 3.74 17.80 -17.88
CA VAL A 110 4.41 16.73 -17.17
C VAL A 110 3.39 16.03 -16.26
N GLN A 111 3.25 14.74 -16.41
CA GLN A 111 2.37 13.95 -15.58
C GLN A 111 2.99 13.67 -14.22
N VAL A 112 2.31 14.09 -13.15
CA VAL A 112 2.75 13.87 -11.77
C VAL A 112 1.75 12.99 -11.05
N TYR A 113 2.24 11.96 -10.41
CA TYR A 113 1.43 11.08 -9.54
C TYR A 113 2.25 10.56 -8.37
N VAL A 114 1.56 10.04 -7.37
CA VAL A 114 2.16 9.53 -6.13
C VAL A 114 1.89 8.05 -6.00
N GLN A 115 2.89 7.32 -5.55
CA GLN A 115 2.74 5.92 -5.17
C GLN A 115 3.11 5.74 -3.70
N THR A 116 2.25 5.08 -2.94
CA THR A 116 2.48 4.74 -1.53
C THR A 116 1.80 3.42 -1.20
N ALA A 117 2.45 2.61 -0.38
CA ALA A 117 1.95 1.28 0.02
C ALA A 117 1.54 0.40 -1.19
N GLY A 118 2.22 0.55 -2.31
CA GLY A 118 1.93 -0.21 -3.53
C GLY A 118 0.71 0.28 -4.30
N MET A 119 0.08 1.38 -3.89
CA MET A 119 -1.08 1.98 -4.56
C MET A 119 -0.67 3.30 -5.23
N THR A 120 -1.31 3.59 -6.35
CA THR A 120 -1.03 4.78 -7.16
C THR A 120 -2.19 5.77 -7.09
N SER A 121 -1.87 7.05 -7.00
CA SER A 121 -2.86 8.14 -7.05
C SER A 121 -3.37 8.39 -8.46
N ASN A 122 -4.35 9.29 -8.57
CA ASN A 122 -4.64 9.95 -9.82
C ASN A 122 -3.45 10.81 -10.27
N THR A 123 -3.42 11.15 -11.55
CA THR A 123 -2.41 12.00 -12.17
C THR A 123 -2.88 13.45 -12.17
N VAL A 124 -1.98 14.38 -11.91
CA VAL A 124 -2.16 15.82 -12.06
C VAL A 124 -1.06 16.35 -12.97
N ASP A 125 -1.43 17.21 -13.90
CA ASP A 125 -0.49 17.76 -14.85
C ASP A 125 0.20 19.01 -14.29
N PHE A 126 1.51 19.05 -14.48
CA PHE A 126 2.35 20.21 -14.20
C PHE A 126 2.76 20.84 -15.54
N ASP A 127 2.69 22.16 -15.64
CA ASP A 127 3.00 22.83 -16.90
C ASP A 127 4.41 23.46 -16.89
N VAL A 128 5.30 22.94 -17.71
CA VAL A 128 6.58 23.58 -18.02
C VAL A 128 6.36 24.51 -19.21
N THR A 129 6.17 25.79 -18.94
CA THR A 129 5.81 26.77 -19.97
C THR A 129 7.01 27.17 -20.82
N ALA A 130 6.76 27.56 -22.06
CA ALA A 130 7.77 28.13 -22.91
C ALA A 130 8.16 29.54 -22.40
N ASN A 131 9.40 29.94 -22.67
CA ASN A 131 9.91 31.30 -22.36
C ASN A 131 9.46 32.30 -23.39
#